data_339f0458a7b94fa34069665280a703c6
#
_entry.id   339f0458a7b94fa34069665280a703c6
#
_cell.length_a   1.000
_cell.length_b   1.000
_cell.length_c   1.000
_cell.angle_alpha   90.00
_cell.angle_beta   90.00
_cell.angle_gamma   90.00
#
_symmetry.space_group_name_H-M   'P 1'
#
loop_
_entity.id
_entity.type
_entity.pdbx_description
1 polymer ?
#
loop_
_entity_poly.entity_id
_entity_poly.type
_entity_poly.pdbx_seq_one_letter_code
_entity_poly.pdbx_strand_id
1 'polypeptide(L)'
;PLDTCDFRLLDRKVVNVLNTMRERHRFLRGMSAWVGFKSIGVPYRRAARFAGTTKYPFRKMVRLALTAVTSFSYVPLQIAMWVGFISAGLAIIAIPVVIILRMNGSQFFLGQATTLIAVLFLGGVQLISLGILGEYVGRIYDEAKGRPLYITSETPVEDK
;
A
#
# COMPACT_ATOMS: atom_id res chain seq x y z
N PRO A 1 -15.92 -9.83 0.41
CA PRO A 1 -17.21 -9.28 0.81
C PRO A 1 -17.14 -7.77 0.95
N LEU A 2 -18.16 -7.04 0.41
CA LEU A 2 -18.18 -5.58 0.34
C LEU A 2 -18.26 -4.90 1.72
N ASP A 3 -18.75 -5.59 2.76
CA ASP A 3 -19.00 -5.01 4.11
C ASP A 3 -18.33 -5.81 5.23
N THR A 4 -17.02 -5.95 5.17
CA THR A 4 -16.26 -6.53 6.29
C THR A 4 -16.12 -5.53 7.43
N CYS A 5 -16.99 -5.63 8.45
CA CYS A 5 -16.84 -4.86 9.70
C CYS A 5 -15.99 -5.64 10.74
N ASP A 6 -15.57 -4.93 11.80
CA ASP A 6 -14.80 -5.55 12.89
C ASP A 6 -15.66 -6.42 13.82
N PHE A 7 -17.00 -6.21 13.79
CA PHE A 7 -17.96 -7.02 14.55
C PHE A 7 -18.31 -8.28 13.77
N ARG A 8 -17.74 -9.41 14.17
CA ARG A 8 -17.90 -10.69 13.49
C ARG A 8 -17.81 -11.87 14.44
N LEU A 9 -18.52 -12.93 14.11
CA LEU A 9 -18.39 -14.25 14.73
C LEU A 9 -17.55 -15.14 13.82
N LEU A 10 -16.52 -15.76 14.36
CA LEU A 10 -15.60 -16.64 13.63
C LEU A 10 -15.70 -18.06 14.17
N ASP A 11 -15.79 -19.05 13.28
CA ASP A 11 -15.65 -20.45 13.63
C ASP A 11 -14.24 -20.72 14.20
N ARG A 12 -14.13 -21.67 15.12
CA ARG A 12 -12.84 -22.09 15.72
C ARG A 12 -11.81 -22.46 14.66
N LYS A 13 -12.23 -23.10 13.57
CA LYS A 13 -11.33 -23.47 12.46
C LYS A 13 -10.68 -22.23 11.83
N VAL A 14 -11.48 -21.17 11.59
CA VAL A 14 -11.00 -19.90 11.05
C VAL A 14 -10.01 -19.23 12.00
N VAL A 15 -10.36 -19.20 13.31
CA VAL A 15 -9.48 -18.63 14.35
C VAL A 15 -8.14 -19.39 14.40
N ASN A 16 -8.16 -20.72 14.34
CA ASN A 16 -6.93 -21.52 14.34
C ASN A 16 -6.04 -21.17 13.14
N VAL A 17 -6.62 -21.04 11.94
CA VAL A 17 -5.85 -20.63 10.75
C VAL A 17 -5.30 -19.20 10.91
N LEU A 18 -6.13 -18.24 11.38
CA LEU A 18 -5.65 -16.87 11.61
C LEU A 18 -4.52 -16.80 12.64
N ASN A 19 -4.51 -17.68 13.65
CA ASN A 19 -3.45 -17.73 14.64
C ASN A 19 -2.12 -18.28 14.08
N THR A 20 -2.15 -19.06 13.00
CA THR A 20 -0.92 -19.49 12.31
C THR A 20 -0.31 -18.40 11.45
N MET A 21 -1.10 -17.40 11.04
CA MET A 21 -0.66 -16.26 10.24
C MET A 21 -0.04 -15.21 11.16
N ARG A 22 1.29 -15.25 11.32
CA ARG A 22 2.04 -14.38 12.24
C ARG A 22 2.56 -13.11 11.56
N GLU A 23 1.77 -12.54 10.67
CA GLU A 23 2.13 -11.27 10.00
C GLU A 23 2.29 -10.14 11.01
N ARG A 24 3.29 -9.29 10.80
CA ARG A 24 3.55 -8.12 11.65
C ARG A 24 2.57 -6.98 11.36
N HIS A 25 2.29 -6.75 10.10
CA HIS A 25 1.34 -5.74 9.64
C HIS A 25 -0.05 -6.34 9.43
N ARG A 26 -0.70 -6.73 10.53
CA ARG A 26 -2.00 -7.43 10.49
C ARG A 26 -3.13 -6.50 10.10
N PHE A 27 -3.80 -6.82 8.99
CA PHE A 27 -5.09 -6.24 8.62
C PHE A 27 -6.18 -7.32 8.69
N LEU A 28 -6.72 -7.52 9.89
CA LEU A 28 -7.64 -8.64 10.19
C LEU A 28 -8.85 -8.74 9.26
N ARG A 29 -9.34 -7.60 8.74
CA ARG A 29 -10.45 -7.60 7.76
C ARG A 29 -10.05 -8.29 6.47
N GLY A 30 -8.87 -7.99 5.94
CA GLY A 30 -8.32 -8.63 4.75
C GLY A 30 -7.95 -10.08 4.99
N MET A 31 -7.27 -10.37 6.10
CA MET A 31 -6.87 -11.74 6.45
C MET A 31 -8.07 -12.69 6.53
N SER A 32 -9.16 -12.29 7.19
CA SER A 32 -10.36 -13.11 7.28
C SER A 32 -11.05 -13.35 5.94
N ALA A 33 -10.94 -12.43 4.99
CA ALA A 33 -11.43 -12.62 3.63
C ALA A 33 -10.49 -13.51 2.81
N TRP A 34 -9.18 -13.35 3.01
CA TRP A 34 -8.13 -14.09 2.30
C TRP A 34 -8.16 -15.59 2.61
N VAL A 35 -8.46 -15.96 3.85
CA VAL A 35 -8.57 -17.36 4.29
C VAL A 35 -9.65 -18.15 3.53
N GLY A 36 -10.62 -17.47 2.89
CA GLY A 36 -11.54 -18.08 1.92
C GLY A 36 -12.68 -18.92 2.48
N PHE A 37 -12.92 -18.90 3.80
CA PHE A 37 -14.09 -19.58 4.36
C PHE A 37 -15.39 -18.87 3.99
N LYS A 38 -16.48 -19.63 3.90
CA LYS A 38 -17.82 -19.07 3.62
C LYS A 38 -18.19 -18.06 4.71
N SER A 39 -18.56 -16.85 4.30
CA SER A 39 -19.03 -15.79 5.18
C SER A 39 -20.46 -15.39 4.82
N ILE A 40 -21.27 -15.13 5.83
CA ILE A 40 -22.66 -14.69 5.67
C ILE A 40 -22.80 -13.36 6.41
N GLY A 41 -23.35 -12.35 5.73
CA GLY A 41 -23.71 -11.08 6.36
C GLY A 41 -24.96 -11.23 7.18
N VAL A 42 -24.89 -10.89 8.48
CA VAL A 42 -26.06 -10.84 9.36
C VAL A 42 -26.46 -9.39 9.55
N PRO A 43 -27.56 -8.92 8.98
CA PRO A 43 -28.01 -7.55 9.16
C PRO A 43 -28.45 -7.32 10.61
N TYR A 44 -27.94 -6.24 11.21
CA TYR A 44 -28.37 -5.82 12.54
C TYR A 44 -28.58 -4.30 12.58
N ARG A 45 -29.50 -3.85 13.39
CA ARG A 45 -29.72 -2.41 13.63
C ARG A 45 -28.70 -1.90 14.62
N ARG A 46 -27.78 -1.08 14.14
CA ARG A 46 -26.83 -0.41 15.01
C ARG A 46 -27.53 0.76 15.70
N ALA A 47 -27.54 0.77 17.02
CA ALA A 47 -28.00 1.93 17.78
C ALA A 47 -27.12 3.15 17.49
N ALA A 48 -27.74 4.32 17.44
CA ALA A 48 -27.00 5.57 17.34
C ALA A 48 -26.04 5.73 18.53
N ARG A 49 -24.92 6.42 18.30
CA ARG A 49 -23.97 6.70 19.36
C ARG A 49 -24.64 7.60 20.40
N PHE A 50 -24.66 7.18 21.67
CA PHE A 50 -25.29 7.93 22.77
C PHE A 50 -24.62 9.28 23.02
N ALA A 51 -23.27 9.37 22.93
CA ALA A 51 -22.50 10.60 23.12
C ALA A 51 -21.11 10.50 22.47
N GLY A 52 -20.50 11.67 22.21
CA GLY A 52 -19.12 11.81 21.75
C GLY A 52 -18.95 11.95 20.24
N THR A 53 -17.80 12.51 19.86
CA THR A 53 -17.36 12.67 18.47
C THR A 53 -16.57 11.46 17.98
N THR A 54 -16.35 11.35 16.67
CA THR A 54 -15.52 10.28 16.11
C THR A 54 -14.08 10.39 16.60
N LYS A 55 -13.55 9.30 17.18
CA LYS A 55 -12.13 9.19 17.56
C LYS A 55 -11.23 8.79 16.39
N TYR A 56 -11.79 8.77 15.17
CA TYR A 56 -11.08 8.32 13.97
C TYR A 56 -10.88 9.50 13.00
N PRO A 57 -9.86 10.34 13.21
CA PRO A 57 -9.58 11.47 12.34
C PRO A 57 -9.16 11.00 10.94
N PHE A 58 -9.33 11.85 9.93
CA PHE A 58 -9.02 11.57 8.52
C PHE A 58 -7.61 10.98 8.31
N ARG A 59 -6.60 11.49 9.03
CA ARG A 59 -5.23 10.96 8.97
C ARG A 59 -5.14 9.46 9.32
N LYS A 60 -5.91 8.99 10.32
CA LYS A 60 -5.93 7.57 10.68
C LYS A 60 -6.63 6.74 9.62
N MET A 61 -7.67 7.28 8.96
CA MET A 61 -8.36 6.62 7.84
C MET A 61 -7.42 6.43 6.65
N VAL A 62 -6.67 7.47 6.26
CA VAL A 62 -5.69 7.39 5.17
C VAL A 62 -4.60 6.37 5.50
N ARG A 63 -4.06 6.40 6.73
CA ARG A 63 -3.05 5.40 7.15
C ARG A 63 -3.59 3.97 7.08
N LEU A 64 -4.83 3.75 7.52
CA LEU A 64 -5.48 2.43 7.44
C LEU A 64 -5.65 1.98 5.99
N ALA A 65 -6.11 2.88 5.11
CA ALA A 65 -6.26 2.59 3.68
C ALA A 65 -4.92 2.23 3.02
N LEU A 66 -3.87 3.02 3.29
CA LEU A 66 -2.52 2.73 2.80
C LEU A 66 -2.01 1.37 3.31
N THR A 67 -2.19 1.08 4.60
CA THR A 67 -1.82 -0.22 5.17
C THR A 67 -2.58 -1.36 4.49
N ALA A 68 -3.89 -1.21 4.27
CA ALA A 68 -4.69 -2.23 3.59
C ALA A 68 -4.21 -2.48 2.16
N VAL A 69 -3.99 -1.41 1.38
CA VAL A 69 -3.53 -1.51 -0.01
C VAL A 69 -2.14 -2.15 -0.08
N THR A 70 -1.19 -1.70 0.72
CA THR A 70 0.20 -2.20 0.68
C THR A 70 0.35 -3.60 1.27
N SER A 71 -0.57 -4.06 2.14
CA SER A 71 -0.53 -5.41 2.71
C SER A 71 -1.14 -6.47 1.78
N PHE A 72 -2.10 -6.11 0.93
CA PHE A 72 -2.83 -7.08 0.09
C PHE A 72 -2.71 -6.82 -1.40
N SER A 73 -1.99 -5.79 -1.82
CA SER A 73 -1.89 -5.41 -3.22
C SER A 73 -0.50 -4.88 -3.55
N TYR A 74 0.03 -5.30 -4.68
CA TYR A 74 1.22 -4.73 -5.29
C TYR A 74 0.87 -3.73 -6.42
N VAL A 75 -0.39 -3.31 -6.50
CA VAL A 75 -0.84 -2.31 -7.48
C VAL A 75 -0.05 -1.00 -7.40
N PRO A 76 0.30 -0.43 -6.23
CA PRO A 76 1.12 0.78 -6.19
C PRO A 76 2.49 0.60 -6.86
N LEU A 77 3.09 -0.57 -6.70
CA LEU A 77 4.37 -0.91 -7.33
C LEU A 77 4.22 -1.07 -8.85
N GLN A 78 3.11 -1.69 -9.31
CA GLN A 78 2.80 -1.79 -10.73
C GLN A 78 2.56 -0.42 -11.37
N ILE A 79 1.85 0.50 -10.67
CA ILE A 79 1.65 1.87 -11.16
C ILE A 79 2.99 2.57 -11.34
N ALA A 80 3.90 2.49 -10.36
CA ALA A 80 5.23 3.07 -10.48
C ALA A 80 6.01 2.51 -11.68
N MET A 81 5.92 1.19 -11.90
CA MET A 81 6.51 0.53 -13.06
C MET A 81 5.92 1.04 -14.39
N TRP A 82 4.59 1.12 -14.50
CA TRP A 82 3.93 1.61 -15.72
C TRP A 82 4.27 3.07 -16.01
N VAL A 83 4.30 3.92 -14.99
CA VAL A 83 4.73 5.33 -15.14
C VAL A 83 6.18 5.39 -15.66
N GLY A 84 7.06 4.55 -15.15
CA GLY A 84 8.43 4.43 -15.64
C GLY A 84 8.50 4.02 -17.12
N PHE A 85 7.76 2.99 -17.53
CA PHE A 85 7.72 2.55 -18.92
C PHE A 85 7.15 3.61 -19.87
N ILE A 86 6.07 4.29 -19.49
CA ILE A 86 5.49 5.38 -20.25
C ILE A 86 6.48 6.52 -20.41
N SER A 87 7.15 6.91 -19.33
CA SER A 87 8.16 7.99 -19.35
C SER A 87 9.35 7.62 -20.25
N ALA A 88 9.83 6.40 -20.16
CA ALA A 88 10.91 5.90 -21.04
C ALA A 88 10.48 5.85 -22.51
N GLY A 89 9.27 5.38 -22.81
CA GLY A 89 8.71 5.37 -24.16
C GLY A 89 8.60 6.77 -24.75
N LEU A 90 8.10 7.73 -23.99
CA LEU A 90 8.04 9.14 -24.40
C LEU A 90 9.43 9.72 -24.66
N ALA A 91 10.43 9.40 -23.84
CA ALA A 91 11.80 9.83 -24.06
C ALA A 91 12.39 9.28 -25.36
N ILE A 92 12.17 7.98 -25.65
CA ILE A 92 12.64 7.36 -26.89
C ILE A 92 12.04 8.04 -28.13
N ILE A 93 10.78 8.46 -28.06
CA ILE A 93 10.11 9.19 -29.16
C ILE A 93 10.59 10.65 -29.24
N ALA A 94 10.77 11.30 -28.06
CA ALA A 94 11.15 12.70 -28.02
C ALA A 94 12.57 12.96 -28.51
N ILE A 95 13.52 12.05 -28.27
CA ILE A 95 14.92 12.21 -28.67
C ILE A 95 15.07 12.43 -30.18
N PRO A 96 14.58 11.56 -31.09
CA PRO A 96 14.72 11.76 -32.53
C PRO A 96 13.94 13.01 -33.01
N VAL A 97 12.78 13.29 -32.43
CA VAL A 97 12.00 14.51 -32.77
C VAL A 97 12.81 15.77 -32.49
N VAL A 98 13.44 15.85 -31.31
CA VAL A 98 14.30 16.99 -30.92
C VAL A 98 15.50 17.11 -31.87
N ILE A 99 16.12 16.00 -32.26
CA ILE A 99 17.27 15.99 -33.19
C ILE A 99 16.84 16.54 -34.56
N ILE A 100 15.73 16.05 -35.11
CA ILE A 100 15.21 16.50 -36.41
C ILE A 100 14.85 18.00 -36.38
N LEU A 101 14.17 18.46 -35.34
CA LEU A 101 13.82 19.87 -35.20
C LEU A 101 15.06 20.76 -35.10
N ARG A 102 16.10 20.30 -34.41
CA ARG A 102 17.37 21.03 -34.30
C ARG A 102 18.11 21.10 -35.63
N MET A 103 18.13 20.03 -36.42
CA MET A 103 18.75 20.01 -37.75
C MET A 103 18.06 20.95 -38.73
N ASN A 104 16.74 21.19 -38.58
CA ASN A 104 15.96 22.11 -39.38
C ASN A 104 16.06 23.58 -38.93
N GLY A 105 17.01 23.89 -38.03
CA GLY A 105 17.27 25.28 -37.58
C GLY A 105 16.23 25.86 -36.66
N SER A 106 15.31 25.07 -36.15
CA SER A 106 14.30 25.54 -35.19
C SER A 106 14.95 25.82 -33.83
N GLN A 107 14.92 27.11 -33.42
CA GLN A 107 15.43 27.56 -32.11
C GLN A 107 14.42 27.29 -30.97
N PHE A 108 13.46 26.42 -31.18
CA PHE A 108 12.31 26.20 -30.29
C PHE A 108 12.70 25.69 -28.90
N PHE A 109 13.90 25.15 -28.74
CA PHE A 109 14.41 24.60 -27.47
C PHE A 109 15.58 25.43 -26.90
N LEU A 110 15.53 26.73 -27.04
CA LEU A 110 16.43 27.64 -26.31
C LEU A 110 16.01 27.66 -24.85
N GLY A 111 16.49 26.67 -24.05
CA GLY A 111 16.21 26.90 -22.68
C GLY A 111 16.69 25.85 -21.70
N GLN A 112 17.64 26.21 -20.89
CA GLN A 112 17.92 25.58 -19.61
C GLN A 112 16.64 25.35 -18.79
N ALA A 113 15.64 26.20 -18.90
CA ALA A 113 14.36 26.08 -18.22
C ALA A 113 13.58 24.79 -18.57
N THR A 114 13.49 24.44 -19.85
CA THR A 114 12.80 23.20 -20.27
C THR A 114 13.53 21.97 -19.81
N THR A 115 14.86 21.96 -19.89
CA THR A 115 15.68 20.85 -19.39
C THR A 115 15.55 20.73 -17.88
N LEU A 116 15.57 21.83 -17.14
CA LEU A 116 15.42 21.84 -15.69
C LEU A 116 14.05 21.27 -15.28
N ILE A 117 12.97 21.69 -15.93
CA ILE A 117 11.62 21.19 -15.66
C ILE A 117 11.55 19.67 -15.94
N ALA A 118 12.10 19.22 -17.07
CA ALA A 118 12.11 17.79 -17.42
C ALA A 118 12.91 16.97 -16.40
N VAL A 119 14.08 17.42 -15.99
CA VAL A 119 14.92 16.74 -14.98
C VAL A 119 14.22 16.71 -13.63
N LEU A 120 13.62 17.81 -13.18
CA LEU A 120 12.89 17.83 -11.90
C LEU A 120 11.66 16.93 -11.93
N PHE A 121 10.91 16.92 -13.05
CA PHE A 121 9.75 16.03 -13.21
C PHE A 121 10.17 14.57 -13.18
N LEU A 122 11.13 14.16 -13.99
CA LEU A 122 11.61 12.77 -14.04
C LEU A 122 12.25 12.35 -12.71
N GLY A 123 13.05 13.22 -12.10
CA GLY A 123 13.62 13.02 -10.78
C GLY A 123 12.55 12.84 -9.70
N GLY A 124 11.50 13.66 -9.75
CA GLY A 124 10.34 13.54 -8.86
C GLY A 124 9.64 12.19 -9.00
N VAL A 125 9.33 11.78 -10.23
CA VAL A 125 8.72 10.47 -10.53
C VAL A 125 9.61 9.32 -10.03
N GLN A 126 10.91 9.42 -10.25
CA GLN A 126 11.88 8.41 -9.80
C GLN A 126 11.93 8.31 -8.29
N LEU A 127 11.97 9.43 -7.57
CA LEU A 127 11.98 9.45 -6.11
C LEU A 127 10.69 8.89 -5.52
N ILE A 128 9.53 9.18 -6.11
CA ILE A 128 8.25 8.58 -5.70
C ILE A 128 8.27 7.06 -5.90
N SER A 129 8.76 6.60 -7.04
CA SER A 129 8.87 5.15 -7.34
C SER A 129 9.78 4.43 -6.35
N LEU A 130 10.94 5.03 -6.02
CA LEU A 130 11.86 4.52 -5.00
C LEU A 130 11.22 4.54 -3.60
N GLY A 131 10.44 5.56 -3.28
CA GLY A 131 9.70 5.65 -2.03
C GLY A 131 8.68 4.51 -1.87
N ILE A 132 7.93 4.21 -2.94
CA ILE A 132 6.99 3.08 -2.97
C ILE A 132 7.76 1.76 -2.77
N LEU A 133 8.85 1.55 -3.51
CA LEU A 133 9.69 0.37 -3.36
C LEU A 133 10.22 0.24 -1.93
N GLY A 134 10.69 1.34 -1.35
CA GLY A 134 11.19 1.40 0.02
C GLY A 134 10.15 0.96 1.06
N GLU A 135 8.88 1.34 0.89
CA GLU A 135 7.79 0.90 1.76
C GLU A 135 7.61 -0.63 1.74
N TYR A 136 7.66 -1.26 0.54
CA TYR A 136 7.56 -2.73 0.43
C TYR A 136 8.79 -3.43 1.01
N VAL A 137 9.99 -2.93 0.72
CA VAL A 137 11.24 -3.47 1.29
C VAL A 137 11.23 -3.35 2.81
N GLY A 138 10.76 -2.23 3.35
CA GLY A 138 10.62 -2.03 4.80
C GLY A 138 9.69 -3.07 5.44
N ARG A 139 8.56 -3.39 4.81
CA ARG A 139 7.63 -4.43 5.28
C ARG A 139 8.26 -5.82 5.24
N ILE A 140 8.94 -6.15 4.14
CA ILE A 140 9.68 -7.43 4.01
C ILE A 140 10.75 -7.53 5.11
N TYR A 141 11.46 -6.45 5.37
CA TYR A 141 12.48 -6.39 6.43
C TYR A 141 11.88 -6.62 7.82
N ASP A 142 10.71 -6.02 8.11
CA ASP A 142 10.03 -6.22 9.37
C ASP A 142 9.56 -7.68 9.56
N GLU A 143 9.06 -8.33 8.51
CA GLU A 143 8.69 -9.74 8.53
C GLU A 143 9.93 -10.65 8.67
N ALA A 144 11.00 -10.35 7.93
CA ALA A 144 12.24 -11.13 7.94
C ALA A 144 12.93 -11.15 9.32
N LYS A 145 12.76 -10.09 10.12
CA LYS A 145 13.30 -10.06 11.49
C LYS A 145 12.66 -11.09 12.41
N GLY A 146 11.43 -11.54 12.17
CA GLY A 146 10.73 -12.53 12.98
C GLY A 146 10.62 -12.20 14.47
N ARG A 147 10.74 -10.94 14.86
CA ARG A 147 10.66 -10.54 16.27
C ARG A 147 9.25 -10.74 16.82
N PRO A 148 9.07 -11.19 18.07
CA PRO A 148 7.76 -11.34 18.66
C PRO A 148 7.02 -10.01 18.71
N LEU A 149 5.69 -10.03 18.53
CA LEU A 149 4.84 -8.83 18.56
C LEU A 149 4.75 -8.20 19.94
N TYR A 150 4.94 -9.01 20.98
CA TYR A 150 4.93 -8.61 22.38
C TYR A 150 5.82 -9.55 23.18
N ILE A 151 6.32 -9.05 24.29
CA ILE A 151 7.06 -9.82 25.28
C ILE A 151 6.26 -9.71 26.57
N THR A 152 5.85 -10.86 27.14
CA THR A 152 5.18 -10.90 28.45
C THR A 152 6.23 -11.01 29.54
N SER A 153 6.02 -10.27 30.63
CA SER A 153 6.89 -10.37 31.83
C SER A 153 6.65 -11.66 32.62
N GLU A 154 5.49 -12.31 32.39
CA GLU A 154 5.14 -13.60 33.01
C GLU A 154 5.14 -14.66 31.94
N THR A 155 5.89 -15.74 32.16
CA THR A 155 5.75 -16.97 31.39
C THR A 155 4.36 -17.54 31.63
N PRO A 156 3.56 -17.85 30.60
CA PRO A 156 2.29 -18.56 30.82
C PRO A 156 2.64 -19.86 31.58
N VAL A 157 1.97 -20.06 32.70
CA VAL A 157 2.00 -21.35 33.39
C VAL A 157 1.40 -22.34 32.40
N GLU A 158 2.23 -23.24 31.85
CA GLU A 158 1.74 -24.39 31.11
C GLU A 158 1.01 -25.26 32.12
N ASP A 159 -0.32 -25.12 32.20
CA ASP A 159 -1.15 -26.14 32.83
C ASP A 159 -0.99 -27.41 32.02
N LYS A 160 -0.28 -28.36 32.66
CA LYS A 160 -0.12 -29.75 32.20
C LYS A 160 -1.43 -30.51 32.28
#